data_ceea85ccda2eaa03380b2d7d5c36cfd3
#
_entry.id   ceea85ccda2eaa03380b2d7d5c36cfd3
#
_cell.length_a   1.000
_cell.length_b   1.000
_cell.length_c   1.000
_cell.angle_alpha   90.00
_cell.angle_beta   90.00
_cell.angle_gamma   90.00
#
_symmetry.space_group_name_H-M   'P 1'
#
loop_
_entity.id
_entity.type
_entity.pdbx_description
1 polymer ?
#
loop_
_entity_poly.entity_id
_entity_poly.type
_entity_poly.pdbx_seq_one_letter_code
_entity_poly.pdbx_strand_id
1 'polypeptide(L)'
;MQTTTSPTADSPAGPRSHPSGRTEQLFGIRRHALMTERNGALNPAAFEVGPWCLDLDGRPTGAAATVIMDNATAVAVHHAARDIETVVTTELQVNVLGPLPAFDAAVAAGDEDGPLLECWTRPLSWDAAGGVARAWLEDADGRRVVEATGWFQSVPAGAPERMAEFVAAGRLPRGAETRVPMPGLLAARPESLPTADPDARPAVAATATAGARFAPKPELANPSGAVHGGAMTLRAVTAAQAAMPDRERYDVQAVHVVFVRPGHGEMVALTRVRHAGRSLRLVEVDLVPVGADGVPVADKPMVQVQVTFRAARS
;
A
#
# COMPACT_ATOMS: atom_id res chain seq x y z
N MET A 1 43.20 35.49 -33.49
CA MET A 1 41.83 35.72 -33.00
C MET A 1 41.20 34.33 -32.86
N GLN A 2 41.32 33.71 -31.66
CA GLN A 2 40.78 32.38 -31.37
C GLN A 2 39.46 32.59 -30.66
N THR A 3 38.37 32.16 -31.27
CA THR A 3 37.03 32.13 -30.70
C THR A 3 36.91 30.88 -29.83
N THR A 4 36.94 31.06 -28.51
CA THR A 4 36.59 30.05 -27.53
C THR A 4 35.07 29.93 -27.47
N THR A 5 34.52 28.84 -28.01
CA THR A 5 33.15 28.43 -27.78
C THR A 5 33.07 27.85 -26.37
N SER A 6 32.32 28.51 -25.48
CA SER A 6 31.96 27.98 -24.17
C SER A 6 31.03 26.76 -24.34
N PRO A 7 31.23 25.67 -23.58
CA PRO A 7 30.30 24.58 -23.60
C PRO A 7 29.01 25.03 -22.90
N THR A 8 27.87 24.80 -23.55
CA THR A 8 26.53 24.91 -22.98
C THR A 8 26.43 23.97 -21.78
N ALA A 9 26.19 24.53 -20.58
CA ALA A 9 25.92 23.77 -19.39
C ALA A 9 24.65 22.93 -19.60
N ASP A 10 24.84 21.62 -19.68
CA ASP A 10 23.74 20.68 -19.56
C ASP A 10 23.01 20.95 -18.23
N SER A 11 21.76 21.36 -18.33
CA SER A 11 20.87 21.40 -17.15
C SER A 11 20.84 20.01 -16.53
N PRO A 12 21.08 19.87 -15.22
CA PRO A 12 21.02 18.56 -14.59
C PRO A 12 19.63 17.98 -14.81
N ALA A 13 19.55 16.88 -15.55
CA ALA A 13 18.34 16.10 -15.67
C ALA A 13 17.85 15.79 -14.24
N GLY A 14 16.59 16.08 -13.96
CA GLY A 14 15.99 15.79 -12.65
C GLY A 14 16.18 14.31 -12.25
N PRO A 15 16.02 13.99 -10.95
CA PRO A 15 16.26 12.64 -10.48
C PRO A 15 15.33 11.63 -11.21
N ARG A 16 15.94 10.57 -11.73
CA ARG A 16 15.19 9.51 -12.42
C ARG A 16 14.46 8.64 -11.40
N SER A 17 13.21 8.28 -11.69
CA SER A 17 12.49 7.30 -10.90
C SER A 17 12.87 5.88 -11.34
N HIS A 18 12.80 4.92 -10.38
CA HIS A 18 12.90 3.51 -10.72
C HIS A 18 11.62 3.03 -11.43
N PRO A 19 11.70 2.00 -12.30
CA PRO A 19 10.50 1.43 -12.92
C PRO A 19 9.54 0.88 -11.87
N SER A 20 8.24 0.97 -12.14
CA SER A 20 7.21 0.38 -11.26
C SER A 20 7.37 -1.12 -11.13
N GLY A 21 7.37 -1.63 -9.91
CA GLY A 21 7.24 -3.04 -9.64
C GLY A 21 5.87 -3.61 -10.05
N ARG A 22 5.76 -4.94 -10.15
CA ARG A 22 4.49 -5.58 -10.53
C ARG A 22 3.37 -5.28 -9.55
N THR A 23 3.63 -5.31 -8.25
CA THR A 23 2.68 -4.92 -7.21
C THR A 23 2.14 -3.51 -7.45
N GLU A 24 3.02 -2.56 -7.72
CA GLU A 24 2.63 -1.18 -7.98
C GLU A 24 1.74 -1.08 -9.21
N GLN A 25 2.07 -1.80 -10.28
CA GLN A 25 1.27 -1.82 -11.51
C GLN A 25 -0.12 -2.43 -11.28
N LEU A 26 -0.22 -3.50 -10.48
CA LEU A 26 -1.50 -4.12 -10.10
C LEU A 26 -2.43 -3.14 -9.37
N PHE A 27 -1.86 -2.23 -8.59
CA PHE A 27 -2.60 -1.22 -7.84
C PHE A 27 -2.62 0.15 -8.51
N GLY A 28 -2.50 0.20 -9.84
CA GLY A 28 -2.70 1.42 -10.63
C GLY A 28 -1.63 2.50 -10.43
N ILE A 29 -0.43 2.15 -9.96
CA ILE A 29 0.65 3.12 -9.77
C ILE A 29 1.38 3.34 -11.10
N ARG A 30 1.42 4.59 -11.53
CA ARG A 30 2.11 5.05 -12.74
C ARG A 30 3.31 5.92 -12.36
N ARG A 31 4.51 5.35 -12.44
CA ARG A 31 5.75 6.09 -12.17
C ARG A 31 6.00 7.14 -13.23
N HIS A 32 6.41 8.33 -12.82
CA HIS A 32 6.92 9.35 -13.72
C HIS A 32 8.36 9.00 -14.12
N ALA A 33 8.71 9.20 -15.39
CA ALA A 33 10.08 8.96 -15.87
C ALA A 33 11.09 9.90 -15.19
N LEU A 34 10.67 11.13 -14.91
CA LEU A 34 11.40 12.14 -14.16
C LEU A 34 10.51 12.63 -13.03
N MET A 35 11.06 12.69 -11.82
CA MET A 35 10.36 13.29 -10.69
C MET A 35 10.36 14.81 -10.81
N THR A 36 9.21 15.42 -10.65
CA THR A 36 9.09 16.88 -10.53
C THR A 36 9.14 17.30 -9.07
N GLU A 37 9.52 18.54 -8.82
CA GLU A 37 9.59 19.09 -7.46
C GLU A 37 8.68 20.32 -7.33
N ARG A 38 7.95 20.40 -6.20
CA ARG A 38 7.12 21.54 -5.82
C ARG A 38 7.27 21.81 -4.34
N ASN A 39 7.87 22.96 -3.98
CA ASN A 39 8.04 23.37 -2.57
C ASN A 39 8.74 22.31 -1.69
N GLY A 40 9.81 21.68 -2.19
CA GLY A 40 10.56 20.65 -1.47
C GLY A 40 9.85 19.30 -1.39
N ALA A 41 8.77 19.11 -2.13
CA ALA A 41 8.09 17.82 -2.30
C ALA A 41 8.36 17.27 -3.70
N LEU A 42 8.65 15.97 -3.80
CA LEU A 42 8.86 15.25 -5.04
C LEU A 42 7.54 14.61 -5.49
N ASN A 43 7.33 14.55 -6.81
CA ASN A 43 6.24 13.80 -7.43
C ASN A 43 6.80 12.56 -8.16
N PRO A 44 6.91 11.39 -7.51
CA PRO A 44 7.48 10.21 -8.12
C PRO A 44 6.51 9.43 -9.02
N ALA A 45 5.20 9.60 -8.84
CA ALA A 45 4.20 8.78 -9.49
C ALA A 45 2.80 9.42 -9.43
N ALA A 46 1.90 8.91 -10.27
CA ALA A 46 0.46 9.10 -10.11
C ALA A 46 -0.21 7.78 -9.69
N PHE A 47 -1.37 7.88 -9.04
CA PHE A 47 -2.24 6.78 -8.68
C PHE A 47 -3.50 6.82 -9.53
N GLU A 48 -3.70 5.80 -10.34
CA GLU A 48 -4.90 5.64 -11.16
C GLU A 48 -6.01 5.01 -10.30
N VAL A 49 -7.16 5.65 -10.28
CA VAL A 49 -8.36 5.11 -9.61
C VAL A 49 -9.08 4.16 -10.55
N GLY A 50 -9.29 2.92 -10.13
CA GLY A 50 -9.89 1.89 -10.97
C GLY A 50 -10.40 0.71 -10.13
N PRO A 51 -10.69 -0.45 -10.76
CA PRO A 51 -11.27 -1.62 -10.08
C PRO A 51 -10.47 -2.08 -8.84
N TRP A 52 -9.15 -1.94 -8.85
CA TRP A 52 -8.29 -2.25 -7.71
C TRP A 52 -8.53 -1.37 -6.47
N CYS A 53 -9.32 -0.31 -6.60
CA CYS A 53 -9.77 0.52 -5.48
C CYS A 53 -11.06 0.02 -4.84
N LEU A 54 -11.70 -1.01 -5.39
CA LEU A 54 -12.97 -1.55 -4.86
C LEU A 54 -12.70 -2.48 -3.68
N ASP A 55 -13.44 -2.27 -2.59
CA ASP A 55 -13.42 -3.11 -1.39
C ASP A 55 -14.29 -4.38 -1.53
N LEU A 56 -14.54 -5.09 -0.40
CA LEU A 56 -15.36 -6.31 -0.35
C LEU A 56 -16.82 -6.08 -0.78
N ASP A 57 -17.33 -4.87 -0.69
CA ASP A 57 -18.71 -4.50 -1.03
C ASP A 57 -18.80 -3.81 -2.40
N GLY A 58 -17.67 -3.80 -3.14
CA GLY A 58 -17.57 -3.14 -4.45
C GLY A 58 -17.59 -1.62 -4.38
N ARG A 59 -17.23 -1.01 -3.24
CA ARG A 59 -17.17 0.43 -3.05
C ARG A 59 -15.73 0.94 -3.15
N PRO A 60 -15.50 2.11 -3.78
CA PRO A 60 -14.18 2.72 -3.79
C PRO A 60 -13.68 3.00 -2.36
N THR A 61 -12.45 2.59 -2.05
CA THR A 61 -11.82 2.83 -0.76
C THR A 61 -10.45 3.48 -0.90
N GLY A 62 -10.21 4.54 -0.13
CA GLY A 62 -8.90 5.20 -0.06
C GLY A 62 -7.80 4.30 0.52
N ALA A 63 -8.17 3.21 1.20
CA ALA A 63 -7.18 2.23 1.68
C ALA A 63 -6.35 1.62 0.54
N ALA A 64 -6.90 1.52 -0.68
CA ALA A 64 -6.17 1.01 -1.85
C ALA A 64 -4.89 1.80 -2.14
N ALA A 65 -4.84 3.07 -1.74
CA ALA A 65 -3.65 3.90 -1.87
C ALA A 65 -2.47 3.48 -0.97
N THR A 66 -2.65 2.53 -0.04
CA THR A 66 -1.57 2.13 0.89
C THR A 66 -0.32 1.66 0.16
N VAL A 67 -0.45 1.00 -1.01
CA VAL A 67 0.71 0.53 -1.80
C VAL A 67 1.54 1.71 -2.30
N ILE A 68 0.89 2.75 -2.87
CA ILE A 68 1.62 3.93 -3.34
C ILE A 68 2.15 4.76 -2.17
N MET A 69 1.44 4.82 -1.04
CA MET A 69 1.89 5.55 0.14
C MET A 69 3.15 4.93 0.76
N ASP A 70 3.18 3.60 0.90
CA ASP A 70 4.36 2.85 1.35
C ASP A 70 5.56 3.13 0.43
N ASN A 71 5.34 3.02 -0.88
CA ASN A 71 6.38 3.23 -1.85
C ASN A 71 6.87 4.69 -1.94
N ALA A 72 5.96 5.67 -1.99
CA ALA A 72 6.34 7.08 -2.15
C ALA A 72 7.11 7.61 -0.93
N THR A 73 6.74 7.19 0.29
CA THR A 73 7.48 7.56 1.49
C THR A 73 8.86 6.92 1.51
N ALA A 74 9.02 5.66 1.05
CA ALA A 74 10.32 5.01 0.87
C ALA A 74 11.21 5.77 -0.14
N VAL A 75 10.64 6.17 -1.28
CA VAL A 75 11.35 6.96 -2.31
C VAL A 75 11.89 8.26 -1.75
N ALA A 76 11.11 8.96 -0.92
CA ALA A 76 11.55 10.22 -0.33
C ALA A 76 12.75 10.04 0.60
N VAL A 77 12.73 9.02 1.48
CA VAL A 77 13.86 8.73 2.38
C VAL A 77 15.08 8.31 1.57
N HIS A 78 14.92 7.38 0.63
CA HIS A 78 16.02 6.91 -0.21
C HIS A 78 16.64 8.03 -1.07
N HIS A 79 15.82 8.97 -1.57
CA HIS A 79 16.30 10.11 -2.34
C HIS A 79 17.08 11.11 -1.49
N ALA A 80 16.64 11.34 -0.24
CA ALA A 80 17.28 12.28 0.67
C ALA A 80 18.59 11.74 1.27
N ALA A 81 18.63 10.46 1.59
CA ALA A 81 19.76 9.78 2.21
C ALA A 81 20.63 9.10 1.14
N ARG A 82 21.51 9.87 0.51
CA ARG A 82 22.30 9.41 -0.66
C ARG A 82 23.24 8.23 -0.39
N ASP A 83 23.57 7.98 0.86
CA ASP A 83 24.51 6.93 1.29
C ASP A 83 23.79 5.64 1.74
N ILE A 84 22.47 5.57 1.60
CA ILE A 84 21.67 4.40 1.94
C ILE A 84 21.51 3.50 0.71
N GLU A 85 21.86 2.22 0.83
CA GLU A 85 21.71 1.25 -0.26
C GLU A 85 20.24 0.91 -0.52
N THR A 86 19.48 0.61 0.54
CA THR A 86 18.04 0.38 0.48
C THR A 86 17.37 0.65 1.83
N VAL A 87 16.06 0.78 1.83
CA VAL A 87 15.25 0.98 3.04
C VAL A 87 14.14 -0.05 3.12
N VAL A 88 13.79 -0.43 4.34
CA VAL A 88 12.59 -1.21 4.65
C VAL A 88 11.66 -0.38 5.52
N THR A 89 10.37 -0.49 5.26
CA THR A 89 9.35 0.15 6.07
C THR A 89 9.25 -0.54 7.41
N THR A 90 9.33 0.21 8.48
CA THR A 90 9.12 -0.28 9.86
C THR A 90 7.75 0.09 10.37
N GLU A 91 7.24 1.25 9.98
CA GLU A 91 5.93 1.74 10.37
C GLU A 91 5.33 2.59 9.26
N LEU A 92 4.02 2.49 9.05
CA LEU A 92 3.28 3.33 8.12
C LEU A 92 1.92 3.69 8.72
N GLN A 93 1.59 4.96 8.70
CA GLN A 93 0.27 5.46 9.03
C GLN A 93 -0.35 6.10 7.80
N VAL A 94 -1.53 5.63 7.40
CA VAL A 94 -2.31 6.14 6.27
C VAL A 94 -3.62 6.72 6.76
N ASN A 95 -3.95 7.94 6.36
CA ASN A 95 -5.18 8.64 6.69
C ASN A 95 -5.98 8.89 5.41
N VAL A 96 -7.23 8.46 5.38
CA VAL A 96 -8.17 8.72 4.29
C VAL A 96 -8.93 10.01 4.63
N LEU A 97 -8.61 11.09 3.91
CA LEU A 97 -9.12 12.44 4.19
C LEU A 97 -10.43 12.73 3.45
N GLY A 98 -10.61 12.09 2.28
CA GLY A 98 -11.78 12.27 1.44
C GLY A 98 -12.07 11.03 0.57
N PRO A 99 -13.20 11.04 -0.16
CA PRO A 99 -13.50 9.98 -1.11
C PRO A 99 -12.50 10.02 -2.27
N LEU A 100 -12.22 8.84 -2.85
CA LEU A 100 -11.56 8.78 -4.14
C LEU A 100 -12.50 9.36 -5.23
N PRO A 101 -11.95 9.91 -6.34
CA PRO A 101 -12.75 10.26 -7.50
C PRO A 101 -13.58 9.07 -7.97
N ALA A 102 -14.81 9.34 -8.41
CA ALA A 102 -15.64 8.32 -9.03
C ALA A 102 -15.03 7.88 -10.38
N PHE A 103 -15.24 6.64 -10.75
CA PHE A 103 -14.93 6.13 -12.07
C PHE A 103 -16.12 5.36 -12.64
N ASP A 104 -16.23 5.33 -13.94
CA ASP A 104 -17.40 4.81 -14.65
C ASP A 104 -17.25 3.35 -15.08
N ALA A 105 -18.26 2.84 -15.82
CA ALA A 105 -18.29 1.47 -16.29
C ALA A 105 -17.17 1.15 -17.31
N ALA A 106 -16.73 2.12 -18.13
CA ALA A 106 -15.67 1.90 -19.12
C ALA A 106 -14.31 1.70 -18.42
N VAL A 107 -14.04 2.49 -17.37
CA VAL A 107 -12.87 2.29 -16.50
C VAL A 107 -12.96 0.95 -15.79
N ALA A 108 -14.13 0.57 -15.26
CA ALA A 108 -14.32 -0.70 -14.58
C ALA A 108 -14.14 -1.91 -15.52
N ALA A 109 -14.56 -1.79 -16.79
CA ALA A 109 -14.35 -2.79 -17.82
C ALA A 109 -12.90 -2.86 -18.35
N GLY A 110 -12.11 -1.82 -18.11
CA GLY A 110 -10.72 -1.74 -18.56
C GLY A 110 -10.56 -1.14 -19.96
N ASP A 111 -11.62 -0.56 -20.52
CA ASP A 111 -11.60 0.05 -21.86
C ASP A 111 -10.99 1.45 -21.85
N GLU A 112 -11.04 2.12 -20.68
CA GLU A 112 -10.50 3.46 -20.50
C GLU A 112 -9.59 3.54 -19.26
N ASP A 113 -8.75 4.57 -19.23
CA ASP A 113 -7.93 4.93 -18.05
C ASP A 113 -8.79 5.66 -17.02
N GLY A 114 -8.59 5.33 -15.75
CA GLY A 114 -9.29 5.98 -14.65
C GLY A 114 -8.73 7.36 -14.29
N PRO A 115 -9.44 8.10 -13.42
CA PRO A 115 -8.93 9.35 -12.88
C PRO A 115 -7.56 9.17 -12.23
N LEU A 116 -6.67 10.16 -12.42
CA LEU A 116 -5.33 10.17 -11.83
C LEU A 116 -5.30 11.07 -10.60
N LEU A 117 -4.65 10.59 -9.54
CA LEU A 117 -4.26 11.36 -8.37
C LEU A 117 -2.75 11.52 -8.38
N GLU A 118 -2.26 12.74 -8.25
CA GLU A 118 -0.83 13.02 -8.17
C GLU A 118 -0.29 12.68 -6.79
N CYS A 119 0.78 11.88 -6.77
CA CYS A 119 1.43 11.47 -5.53
C CYS A 119 2.61 12.38 -5.22
N TRP A 120 2.51 13.12 -4.14
CA TRP A 120 3.58 13.96 -3.63
C TRP A 120 4.20 13.34 -2.40
N THR A 121 5.52 13.51 -2.25
CA THR A 121 6.25 13.01 -1.08
C THR A 121 7.35 13.96 -0.65
N ARG A 122 7.65 13.98 0.65
CA ARG A 122 8.71 14.81 1.23
C ARG A 122 9.37 14.10 2.41
N PRO A 123 10.72 14.05 2.47
CA PRO A 123 11.41 13.59 3.67
C PRO A 123 11.19 14.59 4.79
N LEU A 124 11.03 14.11 6.00
CA LEU A 124 10.88 14.92 7.23
C LEU A 124 12.18 14.92 8.05
N SER A 125 12.81 13.75 8.15
CA SER A 125 14.10 13.55 8.81
C SER A 125 14.77 12.30 8.24
N TRP A 126 16.11 12.27 8.17
CA TRP A 126 16.86 11.12 7.69
C TRP A 126 18.31 11.18 8.16
N ASP A 127 18.92 10.00 8.28
CA ASP A 127 20.35 9.80 8.53
C ASP A 127 20.80 8.45 7.93
N ALA A 128 21.98 7.98 8.24
CA ALA A 128 22.50 6.69 7.75
C ALA A 128 21.73 5.47 8.27
N ALA A 129 20.96 5.60 9.35
CA ALA A 129 20.14 4.51 9.90
C ALA A 129 18.77 4.41 9.24
N GLY A 130 18.33 5.45 8.52
CA GLY A 130 17.03 5.48 7.85
C GLY A 130 16.37 6.85 7.90
N GLY A 131 15.05 6.89 8.10
CA GLY A 131 14.35 8.16 8.14
C GLY A 131 12.85 8.06 8.21
N VAL A 132 12.22 9.23 8.18
CA VAL A 132 10.76 9.40 8.14
C VAL A 132 10.39 10.34 7.01
N ALA A 133 9.33 9.99 6.29
CA ALA A 133 8.80 10.79 5.21
C ALA A 133 7.27 10.87 5.27
N ARG A 134 6.74 11.88 4.62
CA ARG A 134 5.31 12.09 4.42
C ARG A 134 5.00 12.01 2.93
N ALA A 135 3.87 11.39 2.58
CA ALA A 135 3.33 11.39 1.23
C ALA A 135 1.85 11.73 1.25
N TRP A 136 1.33 12.21 0.12
CA TRP A 136 -0.10 12.48 -0.05
C TRP A 136 -0.52 12.37 -1.51
N LEU A 137 -1.80 12.06 -1.71
CA LEU A 137 -2.45 12.08 -3.02
C LEU A 137 -3.30 13.36 -3.14
N GLU A 138 -3.15 14.05 -4.27
CA GLU A 138 -3.96 15.20 -4.65
C GLU A 138 -4.81 14.87 -5.87
N ASP A 139 -6.08 15.30 -5.83
CA ASP A 139 -6.96 15.27 -7.01
C ASP A 139 -6.63 16.43 -7.98
N ALA A 140 -7.35 16.49 -9.09
CA ALA A 140 -7.15 17.52 -10.12
C ALA A 140 -7.33 18.96 -9.62
N ASP A 141 -8.09 19.14 -8.54
CA ASP A 141 -8.33 20.44 -7.89
C ASP A 141 -7.26 20.76 -6.82
N GLY A 142 -6.27 19.87 -6.64
CA GLY A 142 -5.21 20.01 -5.63
C GLY A 142 -5.67 19.67 -4.20
N ARG A 143 -6.86 19.05 -4.04
CA ARG A 143 -7.35 18.62 -2.73
C ARG A 143 -6.73 17.31 -2.34
N ARG A 144 -6.22 17.21 -1.11
CA ARG A 144 -5.70 15.97 -0.56
C ARG A 144 -6.81 14.98 -0.24
N VAL A 145 -6.70 13.77 -0.77
CA VAL A 145 -7.66 12.68 -0.54
C VAL A 145 -7.11 11.58 0.36
N VAL A 146 -5.79 11.34 0.31
CA VAL A 146 -5.09 10.40 1.19
C VAL A 146 -3.75 11.01 1.60
N GLU A 147 -3.32 10.72 2.83
CA GLU A 147 -2.03 11.16 3.35
C GLU A 147 -1.41 10.04 4.18
N ALA A 148 -0.07 9.95 4.16
CA ALA A 148 0.65 8.97 4.94
C ALA A 148 1.95 9.53 5.53
N THR A 149 2.37 8.93 6.66
CA THR A 149 3.71 9.08 7.24
C THR A 149 4.31 7.69 7.37
N GLY A 150 5.53 7.51 6.86
CA GLY A 150 6.25 6.23 6.92
C GLY A 150 7.61 6.39 7.61
N TRP A 151 7.95 5.42 8.45
CA TRP A 151 9.26 5.26 9.09
C TRP A 151 10.02 4.13 8.41
N PHE A 152 11.29 4.34 8.18
CA PHE A 152 12.15 3.46 7.39
C PHE A 152 13.46 3.21 8.10
N GLN A 153 13.94 1.97 8.01
CA GLN A 153 15.26 1.59 8.44
C GLN A 153 16.14 1.28 7.22
N SER A 154 17.38 1.76 7.25
CA SER A 154 18.40 1.38 6.29
C SER A 154 18.78 -0.07 6.49
N VAL A 155 18.87 -0.80 5.40
CA VAL A 155 19.36 -2.19 5.37
C VAL A 155 20.30 -2.35 4.19
N PRO A 156 21.23 -3.34 4.24
CA PRO A 156 22.05 -3.67 3.07
C PRO A 156 21.18 -4.01 1.87
N ALA A 157 21.61 -3.65 0.67
CA ALA A 157 20.93 -4.05 -0.55
C ALA A 157 20.84 -5.57 -0.63
N GLY A 158 19.69 -6.06 -1.10
CA GLY A 158 19.53 -7.47 -1.42
C GLY A 158 20.45 -7.91 -2.56
N ALA A 159 20.49 -9.23 -2.81
CA ALA A 159 21.30 -9.78 -3.88
C ALA A 159 21.02 -9.07 -5.22
N PRO A 160 22.07 -8.59 -5.94
CA PRO A 160 21.89 -7.85 -7.21
C PRO A 160 21.08 -8.63 -8.24
N GLU A 161 21.18 -9.96 -8.23
CA GLU A 161 20.46 -10.87 -9.14
C GLU A 161 18.94 -10.74 -8.96
N ARG A 162 18.46 -10.64 -7.72
CA ARG A 162 17.02 -10.47 -7.42
C ARG A 162 16.49 -9.13 -7.92
N MET A 163 17.29 -8.07 -7.78
CA MET A 163 16.93 -6.77 -8.34
C MET A 163 16.88 -6.84 -9.87
N ALA A 164 17.84 -7.53 -10.51
CA ALA A 164 17.86 -7.70 -11.96
C ALA A 164 16.64 -8.52 -12.45
N GLU A 165 16.27 -9.60 -11.75
CA GLU A 165 15.07 -10.39 -12.02
C GLU A 165 13.80 -9.55 -11.87
N PHE A 166 13.71 -8.76 -10.80
CA PHE A 166 12.58 -7.86 -10.55
C PHE A 166 12.41 -6.83 -11.68
N VAL A 167 13.51 -6.24 -12.15
CA VAL A 167 13.49 -5.29 -13.28
C VAL A 167 13.18 -6.00 -14.60
N ALA A 168 13.79 -7.18 -14.83
CA ALA A 168 13.58 -7.99 -16.04
C ALA A 168 12.16 -8.56 -16.14
N ALA A 169 11.46 -8.73 -15.02
CA ALA A 169 10.07 -9.17 -15.00
C ALA A 169 9.13 -8.23 -15.80
N GLY A 170 9.58 -7.00 -16.07
CA GLY A 170 8.95 -6.08 -17.00
C GLY A 170 7.59 -5.58 -16.57
N ARG A 171 6.88 -4.96 -17.50
CA ARG A 171 5.52 -4.48 -17.29
C ARG A 171 4.53 -5.65 -17.36
N LEU A 172 3.57 -5.66 -16.43
CA LEU A 172 2.42 -6.53 -16.55
C LEU A 172 1.58 -6.11 -17.78
N PRO A 173 1.14 -7.07 -18.60
CA PRO A 173 0.19 -6.75 -19.65
C PRO A 173 -1.08 -6.18 -19.01
N ARG A 174 -1.58 -5.08 -19.55
CA ARG A 174 -2.89 -4.57 -19.17
C ARG A 174 -3.95 -5.50 -19.72
N GLY A 175 -4.78 -6.07 -18.87
CA GLY A 175 -5.84 -6.98 -19.26
C GLY A 175 -6.82 -7.21 -18.12
N ALA A 176 -7.90 -7.90 -18.39
CA ALA A 176 -8.97 -8.20 -17.42
C ALA A 176 -8.44 -8.87 -16.14
N GLU A 177 -7.34 -9.64 -16.21
CA GLU A 177 -6.74 -10.32 -15.06
C GLU A 177 -6.07 -9.36 -14.06
N THR A 178 -5.68 -8.15 -14.50
CA THR A 178 -5.04 -7.13 -13.66
C THR A 178 -6.00 -6.03 -13.23
N ARG A 179 -7.20 -5.96 -13.83
CA ARG A 179 -8.22 -4.95 -13.54
C ARG A 179 -9.37 -5.56 -12.73
N VAL A 180 -9.03 -6.08 -11.57
CA VAL A 180 -9.99 -6.74 -10.68
C VAL A 180 -10.07 -6.01 -9.33
N PRO A 181 -11.20 -6.15 -8.59
CA PRO A 181 -11.33 -5.60 -7.25
C PRO A 181 -10.17 -6.02 -6.32
N MET A 182 -9.83 -5.14 -5.39
CA MET A 182 -8.73 -5.32 -4.45
C MET A 182 -8.69 -6.70 -3.78
N PRO A 183 -9.81 -7.27 -3.27
CA PRO A 183 -9.78 -8.60 -2.66
C PRO A 183 -9.29 -9.70 -3.61
N GLY A 184 -9.64 -9.61 -4.90
CA GLY A 184 -9.19 -10.55 -5.92
C GLY A 184 -7.69 -10.45 -6.21
N LEU A 185 -7.12 -9.23 -6.24
CA LEU A 185 -5.68 -9.01 -6.37
C LEU A 185 -4.91 -9.64 -5.21
N LEU A 186 -5.45 -9.52 -4.00
CA LEU A 186 -4.84 -10.05 -2.77
C LEU A 186 -5.10 -11.54 -2.55
N ALA A 187 -5.69 -12.25 -3.51
CA ALA A 187 -6.13 -13.64 -3.35
C ALA A 187 -7.00 -13.88 -2.09
N ALA A 188 -7.78 -12.85 -1.71
CA ALA A 188 -8.74 -12.92 -0.62
C ALA A 188 -9.97 -13.69 -1.09
N ARG A 189 -9.98 -15.00 -0.90
CA ARG A 189 -11.14 -15.83 -1.23
C ARG A 189 -12.24 -15.60 -0.20
N PRO A 190 -13.52 -15.40 -0.59
CA PRO A 190 -14.62 -15.18 0.35
C PRO A 190 -14.71 -16.25 1.44
N GLU A 191 -14.50 -17.53 1.07
CA GLU A 191 -14.52 -18.67 1.99
C GLU A 191 -13.34 -18.68 2.99
N SER A 192 -12.29 -17.92 2.71
CA SER A 192 -11.12 -17.78 3.59
C SER A 192 -11.18 -16.53 4.47
N LEU A 193 -12.21 -15.70 4.33
CA LEU A 193 -12.40 -14.51 5.15
C LEU A 193 -13.15 -14.89 6.44
N PRO A 194 -12.85 -14.24 7.58
CA PRO A 194 -13.62 -14.46 8.78
C PRO A 194 -15.08 -14.08 8.53
N THR A 195 -16.01 -14.98 8.87
CA THR A 195 -17.42 -14.63 8.91
C THR A 195 -17.68 -13.83 10.17
N ALA A 196 -18.29 -12.67 10.02
CA ALA A 196 -18.82 -11.93 11.15
C ALA A 196 -19.95 -12.74 11.78
N ASP A 197 -19.86 -12.99 13.08
CA ASP A 197 -20.99 -13.49 13.83
C ASP A 197 -21.98 -12.32 14.06
N PRO A 198 -23.19 -12.35 13.45
CA PRO A 198 -24.15 -11.27 13.58
C PRO A 198 -24.64 -11.09 15.01
N ASP A 199 -24.56 -12.14 15.85
CA ASP A 199 -24.99 -12.13 17.24
C ASP A 199 -23.84 -11.88 18.22
N ALA A 200 -22.60 -11.79 17.73
CA ALA A 200 -21.44 -11.48 18.57
C ALA A 200 -21.59 -10.08 19.15
N ARG A 201 -22.03 -9.99 20.39
CA ARG A 201 -21.85 -8.77 21.16
C ARG A 201 -20.36 -8.43 21.18
N PRO A 202 -19.99 -7.15 21.04
CA PRO A 202 -18.58 -6.74 21.15
C PRO A 202 -18.09 -7.05 22.56
N ALA A 203 -17.66 -8.28 22.79
CA ALA A 203 -16.99 -8.66 24.03
C ALA A 203 -15.61 -8.03 23.98
N VAL A 204 -15.33 -7.16 24.92
CA VAL A 204 -14.00 -6.61 25.21
C VAL A 204 -13.09 -7.77 25.61
N ALA A 205 -12.49 -8.44 24.70
CA ALA A 205 -11.55 -9.55 24.79
C ALA A 205 -11.93 -10.73 23.88
N ALA A 206 -12.43 -10.47 22.69
CA ALA A 206 -12.58 -11.55 21.72
C ALA A 206 -11.19 -12.14 21.44
N THR A 207 -11.04 -13.43 21.72
CA THR A 207 -9.94 -14.24 21.18
C THR A 207 -9.85 -13.97 19.68
N ALA A 208 -8.62 -13.81 19.16
CA ALA A 208 -8.42 -13.61 17.75
C ALA A 208 -9.14 -14.72 16.97
N THR A 209 -10.07 -14.33 16.10
CA THR A 209 -10.73 -15.28 15.22
C THR A 209 -9.73 -15.66 14.15
N ALA A 210 -9.43 -16.94 14.03
CA ALA A 210 -8.58 -17.44 12.95
C ALA A 210 -9.18 -16.99 11.63
N GLY A 211 -8.48 -16.09 10.96
CA GLY A 211 -8.98 -15.42 9.77
C GLY A 211 -8.38 -15.98 8.49
N ALA A 212 -8.68 -15.30 7.47
CA ALA A 212 -8.36 -15.54 6.09
C ALA A 212 -6.90 -15.94 5.83
N ARG A 213 -6.71 -17.09 5.21
CA ARG A 213 -5.41 -17.48 4.65
C ARG A 213 -5.06 -16.63 3.43
N PHE A 214 -3.80 -16.32 3.31
CA PHE A 214 -3.22 -15.53 2.23
C PHE A 214 -1.98 -16.24 1.69
N ALA A 215 -2.11 -16.81 0.50
CA ALA A 215 -0.98 -17.30 -0.28
C ALA A 215 -0.58 -16.19 -1.26
N PRO A 216 0.56 -15.49 -1.04
CA PRO A 216 0.93 -14.36 -1.87
C PRO A 216 1.26 -14.82 -3.29
N LYS A 217 0.75 -14.08 -4.28
CA LYS A 217 1.13 -14.27 -5.68
C LYS A 217 2.55 -13.72 -5.90
N PRO A 218 3.33 -14.28 -6.84
CA PRO A 218 4.67 -13.76 -7.16
C PRO A 218 4.68 -12.28 -7.55
N GLU A 219 3.59 -11.79 -8.15
CA GLU A 219 3.43 -10.39 -8.57
C GLU A 219 3.35 -9.42 -7.38
N LEU A 220 3.04 -9.91 -6.18
CA LEU A 220 3.00 -9.11 -4.95
C LEU A 220 4.36 -9.03 -4.24
N ALA A 221 5.43 -9.57 -4.83
CA ALA A 221 6.77 -9.48 -4.27
C ALA A 221 7.38 -8.08 -4.47
N ASN A 222 8.16 -7.66 -3.50
CA ASN A 222 9.05 -6.51 -3.59
C ASN A 222 10.41 -6.92 -4.18
N PRO A 223 11.35 -5.98 -4.44
CA PRO A 223 12.67 -6.30 -4.97
C PRO A 223 13.50 -7.28 -4.14
N SER A 224 13.25 -7.40 -2.83
CA SER A 224 13.94 -8.36 -1.97
C SER A 224 13.32 -9.77 -1.99
N GLY A 225 12.23 -9.98 -2.75
CA GLY A 225 11.50 -11.24 -2.84
C GLY A 225 10.55 -11.50 -1.67
N ALA A 226 10.38 -10.54 -0.77
CA ALA A 226 9.33 -10.56 0.25
C ALA A 226 8.02 -10.00 -0.34
N VAL A 227 6.89 -10.28 0.29
CA VAL A 227 5.62 -9.65 -0.06
C VAL A 227 5.70 -8.15 0.18
N HIS A 228 5.22 -7.34 -0.76
CA HIS A 228 5.20 -5.88 -0.66
C HIS A 228 4.43 -5.42 0.58
N GLY A 229 5.01 -4.50 1.37
CA GLY A 229 4.43 -4.02 2.63
C GLY A 229 3.02 -3.49 2.47
N GLY A 230 2.79 -2.64 1.47
CA GLY A 230 1.46 -2.13 1.16
C GLY A 230 0.44 -3.23 0.82
N ALA A 231 0.83 -4.30 0.12
CA ALA A 231 -0.05 -5.43 -0.19
C ALA A 231 -0.41 -6.23 1.09
N MET A 232 0.55 -6.46 1.98
CA MET A 232 0.28 -7.06 3.29
C MET A 232 -0.70 -6.20 4.10
N THR A 233 -0.49 -4.90 4.12
CA THR A 233 -1.39 -3.96 4.81
C THR A 233 -2.81 -4.02 4.25
N LEU A 234 -2.97 -4.00 2.92
CA LEU A 234 -4.30 -4.11 2.29
C LEU A 234 -4.97 -5.46 2.57
N ARG A 235 -4.18 -6.54 2.66
CA ARG A 235 -4.72 -7.83 3.09
C ARG A 235 -5.28 -7.77 4.50
N ALA A 236 -4.59 -7.12 5.43
CA ALA A 236 -5.07 -6.92 6.78
C ALA A 236 -6.33 -6.03 6.82
N VAL A 237 -6.38 -4.95 6.03
CA VAL A 237 -7.57 -4.10 5.89
C VAL A 237 -8.78 -4.91 5.38
N THR A 238 -8.58 -5.74 4.35
CA THR A 238 -9.63 -6.63 3.83
C THR A 238 -10.15 -7.60 4.90
N ALA A 239 -9.25 -8.19 5.68
CA ALA A 239 -9.64 -9.06 6.79
C ALA A 239 -10.37 -8.31 7.90
N ALA A 240 -9.94 -7.08 8.21
CA ALA A 240 -10.62 -6.21 9.17
C ALA A 240 -12.05 -5.87 8.73
N GLN A 241 -12.25 -5.54 7.45
CA GLN A 241 -13.59 -5.32 6.89
C GLN A 241 -14.47 -6.58 6.98
N ALA A 242 -13.91 -7.74 6.62
CA ALA A 242 -14.64 -9.01 6.67
C ALA A 242 -15.08 -9.41 8.09
N ALA A 243 -14.36 -8.96 9.12
CA ALA A 243 -14.69 -9.22 10.52
C ALA A 243 -15.85 -8.35 11.06
N MET A 244 -16.34 -7.39 10.28
CA MET A 244 -17.46 -6.52 10.69
C MET A 244 -18.78 -6.97 10.07
N PRO A 245 -19.85 -7.21 10.88
CA PRO A 245 -21.15 -7.67 10.37
C PRO A 245 -21.88 -6.62 9.50
N ASP A 246 -21.64 -5.34 9.75
CA ASP A 246 -22.31 -4.19 9.11
C ASP A 246 -21.29 -3.28 8.40
N ARG A 247 -20.27 -3.90 7.80
CA ARG A 247 -19.13 -3.20 7.19
C ARG A 247 -19.52 -2.19 6.11
N GLU A 248 -20.64 -2.44 5.41
CA GLU A 248 -21.15 -1.57 4.35
C GLU A 248 -21.54 -0.16 4.86
N ARG A 249 -21.71 -0.01 6.18
CA ARG A 249 -22.03 1.27 6.84
C ARG A 249 -20.80 2.07 7.23
N TYR A 250 -19.59 1.56 6.98
CA TYR A 250 -18.35 2.15 7.44
C TYR A 250 -17.34 2.28 6.32
N ASP A 251 -16.62 3.40 6.34
CA ASP A 251 -15.49 3.66 5.47
C ASP A 251 -14.19 3.58 6.27
N VAL A 252 -13.11 3.13 5.64
CA VAL A 252 -11.77 3.20 6.24
C VAL A 252 -11.42 4.66 6.46
N GLN A 253 -11.08 5.01 7.70
CA GLN A 253 -10.63 6.35 8.09
C GLN A 253 -9.11 6.41 8.20
N ALA A 254 -8.52 5.42 8.86
CA ALA A 254 -7.07 5.36 9.06
C ALA A 254 -6.59 3.92 9.15
N VAL A 255 -5.36 3.71 8.73
CA VAL A 255 -4.63 2.45 8.86
C VAL A 255 -3.28 2.76 9.49
N HIS A 256 -2.98 2.11 10.60
CA HIS A 256 -1.66 2.14 11.22
C HIS A 256 -1.06 0.75 11.16
N VAL A 257 0.16 0.62 10.65
CA VAL A 257 0.83 -0.66 10.47
C VAL A 257 2.25 -0.62 11.00
N VAL A 258 2.64 -1.69 11.69
CA VAL A 258 4.02 -1.96 12.12
C VAL A 258 4.50 -3.23 11.42
N PHE A 259 5.60 -3.11 10.69
CA PHE A 259 6.24 -4.22 9.99
C PHE A 259 7.32 -4.81 10.90
N VAL A 260 7.04 -6.00 11.44
CA VAL A 260 7.92 -6.67 12.41
C VAL A 260 8.93 -7.55 11.70
N ARG A 261 8.54 -8.19 10.58
CA ARG A 261 9.37 -9.11 9.79
C ARG A 261 8.99 -9.07 8.31
N PRO A 262 9.92 -9.41 7.39
CA PRO A 262 9.57 -9.62 5.99
C PRO A 262 8.52 -10.72 5.84
N GLY A 263 7.51 -10.49 4.99
CA GLY A 263 6.47 -11.47 4.69
C GLY A 263 6.93 -12.48 3.65
N HIS A 264 6.96 -13.74 3.99
CA HIS A 264 7.25 -14.83 3.05
C HIS A 264 6.25 -15.98 3.25
N GLY A 265 5.93 -16.67 2.15
CA GLY A 265 5.06 -17.84 2.20
C GLY A 265 3.61 -17.52 2.58
N GLU A 266 2.89 -18.56 2.96
CA GLU A 266 1.49 -18.44 3.37
C GLU A 266 1.35 -17.76 4.72
N MET A 267 0.35 -16.89 4.83
CA MET A 267 0.05 -16.10 6.02
C MET A 267 -1.43 -16.23 6.41
N VAL A 268 -1.72 -15.98 7.67
CA VAL A 268 -3.09 -15.90 8.20
C VAL A 268 -3.30 -14.53 8.85
N ALA A 269 -4.43 -13.90 8.57
CA ALA A 269 -4.87 -12.70 9.25
C ALA A 269 -5.65 -13.08 10.51
N LEU A 270 -5.15 -12.78 11.69
CA LEU A 270 -5.84 -12.92 12.95
C LEU A 270 -6.48 -11.58 13.33
N THR A 271 -7.81 -11.52 13.34
CA THR A 271 -8.56 -10.27 13.55
C THR A 271 -9.15 -10.17 14.96
N ARG A 272 -9.16 -8.95 15.52
CA ARG A 272 -9.78 -8.63 16.81
C ARG A 272 -10.54 -7.32 16.71
N VAL A 273 -11.85 -7.34 16.86
CA VAL A 273 -12.66 -6.12 16.95
C VAL A 273 -12.48 -5.53 18.35
N ARG A 274 -11.78 -4.41 18.45
CA ARG A 274 -11.49 -3.73 19.73
C ARG A 274 -12.57 -2.76 20.16
N HIS A 275 -13.23 -2.16 19.20
CA HIS A 275 -14.34 -1.25 19.44
C HIS A 275 -15.38 -1.36 18.34
N ALA A 276 -16.64 -1.43 18.71
CA ALA A 276 -17.78 -1.59 17.83
C ALA A 276 -18.88 -0.57 18.12
N GLY A 277 -18.51 0.74 18.14
CA GLY A 277 -19.44 1.86 18.34
C GLY A 277 -20.22 2.19 17.05
N ARG A 278 -21.28 2.99 17.18
CA ARG A 278 -22.12 3.40 16.03
C ARG A 278 -21.42 4.32 15.02
N SER A 279 -20.53 5.19 15.49
CA SER A 279 -19.78 6.15 14.67
C SER A 279 -18.37 5.73 14.33
N LEU A 280 -17.81 4.78 15.11
CA LEU A 280 -16.43 4.34 14.99
C LEU A 280 -16.33 2.84 15.22
N ARG A 281 -15.51 2.18 14.42
CA ARG A 281 -15.04 0.80 14.63
C ARG A 281 -13.51 0.80 14.70
N LEU A 282 -12.96 -0.07 15.53
CA LEU A 282 -11.53 -0.29 15.64
C LEU A 282 -11.25 -1.78 15.57
N VAL A 283 -10.46 -2.18 14.58
CA VAL A 283 -10.10 -3.59 14.34
C VAL A 283 -8.60 -3.71 14.29
N GLU A 284 -8.05 -4.65 15.06
CA GLU A 284 -6.65 -5.05 14.98
C GLU A 284 -6.51 -6.32 14.16
N VAL A 285 -5.44 -6.41 13.40
CA VAL A 285 -5.10 -7.56 12.58
C VAL A 285 -3.62 -7.88 12.71
N ASP A 286 -3.30 -9.10 13.11
CA ASP A 286 -1.96 -9.65 13.04
C ASP A 286 -1.87 -10.56 11.80
N LEU A 287 -0.97 -10.25 10.85
CA LEU A 287 -0.60 -11.21 9.82
C LEU A 287 0.51 -12.10 10.38
N VAL A 288 0.21 -13.39 10.52
CA VAL A 288 1.13 -14.38 11.07
C VAL A 288 1.50 -15.44 10.02
N PRO A 289 2.71 -16.02 10.07
CA PRO A 289 3.09 -17.10 9.17
C PRO A 289 2.31 -18.37 9.49
N VAL A 290 2.20 -19.24 8.50
CA VAL A 290 1.72 -20.61 8.65
C VAL A 290 2.94 -21.51 8.91
N GLY A 291 2.89 -22.30 9.97
CA GLY A 291 3.91 -23.30 10.30
C GLY A 291 3.93 -24.46 9.30
N ALA A 292 4.97 -25.30 9.38
CA ALA A 292 5.10 -26.48 8.53
C ALA A 292 3.96 -27.50 8.73
N ASP A 293 3.31 -27.46 9.89
CA ASP A 293 2.13 -28.25 10.23
C ASP A 293 0.80 -27.66 9.73
N GLY A 294 0.86 -26.54 9.01
CA GLY A 294 -0.30 -25.82 8.53
C GLY A 294 -1.01 -24.97 9.59
N VAL A 295 -0.43 -24.82 10.79
CA VAL A 295 -1.03 -24.06 11.89
C VAL A 295 -0.47 -22.63 11.90
N PRO A 296 -1.30 -21.59 12.14
CA PRO A 296 -0.84 -20.21 12.29
C PRO A 296 0.08 -20.06 13.52
N VAL A 297 1.23 -19.41 13.34
CA VAL A 297 2.19 -19.13 14.42
C VAL A 297 1.89 -17.76 15.02
N ALA A 298 0.91 -17.71 15.91
CA ALA A 298 0.30 -16.47 16.42
C ALA A 298 1.26 -15.57 17.25
N ASP A 299 2.29 -16.14 17.84
CA ASP A 299 3.32 -15.42 18.62
C ASP A 299 4.43 -14.79 17.74
N LYS A 300 4.35 -14.96 16.41
CA LYS A 300 5.34 -14.45 15.45
C LYS A 300 4.70 -13.56 14.38
N PRO A 301 4.06 -12.45 14.73
CA PRO A 301 3.48 -11.57 13.72
C PRO A 301 4.55 -11.06 12.77
N MET A 302 4.22 -11.05 11.47
CA MET A 302 5.02 -10.37 10.44
C MET A 302 4.62 -8.91 10.35
N VAL A 303 3.32 -8.65 10.42
CA VAL A 303 2.73 -7.31 10.34
C VAL A 303 1.62 -7.20 11.37
N GLN A 304 1.58 -6.08 12.07
CA GLN A 304 0.51 -5.72 12.99
C GLN A 304 -0.18 -4.48 12.45
N VAL A 305 -1.50 -4.56 12.28
CA VAL A 305 -2.30 -3.49 11.67
C VAL A 305 -3.46 -3.12 12.58
N GLN A 306 -3.65 -1.82 12.75
CA GLN A 306 -4.84 -1.25 13.37
C GLN A 306 -5.62 -0.48 12.30
N VAL A 307 -6.88 -0.86 12.10
CA VAL A 307 -7.76 -0.20 11.14
C VAL A 307 -8.87 0.51 11.89
N THR A 308 -8.97 1.80 11.65
CA THR A 308 -10.06 2.64 12.14
C THR A 308 -11.06 2.88 11.02
N PHE A 309 -12.32 2.57 11.29
CA PHE A 309 -13.44 2.81 10.39
C PHE A 309 -14.36 3.85 11.00
N ARG A 310 -14.84 4.76 10.20
CA ARG A 310 -15.90 5.73 10.57
C ARG A 310 -17.21 5.38 9.89
N ALA A 311 -18.32 5.73 10.47
CA ALA A 311 -19.61 5.63 9.79
C ALA A 311 -19.57 6.39 8.46
N ALA A 312 -20.05 5.76 7.39
CA ALA A 312 -20.14 6.37 6.08
C ALA A 312 -21.00 7.63 6.15
N ARG A 313 -20.62 8.67 5.43
CA ARG A 313 -21.44 9.88 5.31
C ARG A 313 -22.62 9.55 4.37
N SER A 314 -23.83 9.68 4.89
CA SER A 314 -25.06 9.59 4.11
C SER A 314 -25.17 10.73 3.08
#